data_508765f2f2b9f68a416526a0f97c17ad
#
_entry.id   508765f2f2b9f68a416526a0f97c17ad
#
_cell.length_a   1.000
_cell.length_b   1.000
_cell.length_c   1.000
_cell.angle_alpha   90.00
_cell.angle_beta   90.00
_cell.angle_gamma   90.00
#
_symmetry.space_group_name_H-M   'P 1'
#
loop_
_entity.id
_entity.type
_entity.pdbx_description
1 polymer ?
#
loop_
_entity_poly.entity_id
_entity_poly.type
_entity_poly.pdbx_seq_one_letter_code
_entity_poly.pdbx_strand_id
1 'polypeptide(L)'
;MKEITLGTLFDGIGGFPYAALFYGIRPVWASEVLPTAISVTKRHIPEMVHVGDITKLDGRKLPPVDIITFGSPCQGLSISGRRLGLADERSGLFSEAIRIIREMQEVTHGQYPQIAIWENVPGALSSAGGCDFAAVLQAFTETPVPMPYSGRWANAGMVRSRGIDLAWCVYDSKLCSAEHNWANV
;
A
#
# COMPACT_ATOMS: atom_id res chain seq x y z
N MET A 1 -21.25 -3.29 -16.13
CA MET A 1 -20.27 -2.44 -15.40
C MET A 1 -18.90 -3.02 -15.66
N LYS A 2 -17.86 -2.19 -15.78
CA LYS A 2 -16.48 -2.66 -15.90
C LYS A 2 -16.09 -3.36 -14.59
N GLU A 3 -15.49 -4.54 -14.68
CA GLU A 3 -14.94 -5.24 -13.51
C GLU A 3 -13.76 -4.44 -12.95
N ILE A 4 -13.75 -4.23 -11.63
CA ILE A 4 -12.65 -3.58 -10.91
C ILE A 4 -11.61 -4.63 -10.56
N THR A 5 -10.35 -4.32 -10.80
CA THR A 5 -9.23 -5.25 -10.63
C THR A 5 -8.25 -4.79 -9.55
N LEU A 6 -7.63 -5.76 -8.86
CA LEU A 6 -6.71 -5.53 -7.76
C LEU A 6 -5.38 -6.25 -7.98
N GLY A 7 -4.29 -5.52 -7.77
CA GLY A 7 -2.96 -6.07 -7.52
C GLY A 7 -2.55 -5.80 -6.08
N THR A 8 -1.76 -6.67 -5.47
CA THR A 8 -1.31 -6.49 -4.09
C THR A 8 0.19 -6.74 -3.96
N LEU A 9 0.85 -5.94 -3.12
CA LEU A 9 2.27 -6.04 -2.82
C LEU A 9 2.43 -6.31 -1.33
N PHE A 10 3.42 -7.14 -0.98
CA PHE A 10 3.59 -7.64 0.41
C PHE A 10 2.32 -8.30 0.93
N ASP A 11 1.76 -9.17 0.12
CA ASP A 11 0.41 -9.70 0.26
C ASP A 11 0.18 -10.49 1.57
N GLY A 12 1.25 -11.06 2.14
CA GLY A 12 1.11 -11.92 3.30
C GLY A 12 0.17 -13.09 3.01
N ILE A 13 -0.79 -13.33 3.88
CA ILE A 13 -1.79 -14.39 3.73
C ILE A 13 -3.01 -13.97 2.90
N GLY A 14 -2.97 -12.83 2.22
CA GLY A 14 -4.01 -12.40 1.28
C GLY A 14 -5.18 -11.65 1.89
N GLY A 15 -4.97 -10.87 2.94
CA GLY A 15 -6.04 -10.12 3.60
C GLY A 15 -6.78 -9.16 2.67
N PHE A 16 -6.05 -8.33 1.94
CA PHE A 16 -6.64 -7.40 0.96
C PHE A 16 -7.36 -8.10 -0.19
N PRO A 17 -6.73 -9.03 -0.93
CA PRO A 17 -7.40 -9.68 -2.04
C PRO A 17 -8.58 -10.55 -1.58
N TYR A 18 -8.52 -11.18 -0.41
CA TYR A 18 -9.64 -11.93 0.11
C TYR A 18 -10.83 -11.02 0.45
N ALA A 19 -10.57 -9.87 1.11
CA ALA A 19 -11.61 -8.88 1.38
C ALA A 19 -12.22 -8.31 0.09
N ALA A 20 -11.42 -8.08 -0.94
CA ALA A 20 -11.84 -7.54 -2.23
C ALA A 20 -12.93 -8.40 -2.91
N LEU A 21 -12.88 -9.73 -2.77
CA LEU A 21 -13.86 -10.65 -3.33
C LEU A 21 -15.29 -10.38 -2.83
N PHE A 22 -15.47 -9.97 -1.57
CA PHE A 22 -16.78 -9.64 -1.01
C PHE A 22 -17.42 -8.40 -1.64
N TYR A 23 -16.60 -7.57 -2.29
CA TYR A 23 -17.05 -6.35 -2.96
C TYR A 23 -17.06 -6.47 -4.49
N GLY A 24 -16.89 -7.69 -5.03
CA GLY A 24 -16.86 -7.92 -6.48
C GLY A 24 -15.63 -7.32 -7.17
N ILE A 25 -14.55 -7.12 -6.42
CA ILE A 25 -13.24 -6.69 -6.95
C ILE A 25 -12.42 -7.95 -7.22
N ARG A 26 -11.89 -8.09 -8.43
CA ARG A 26 -11.13 -9.27 -8.84
C ARG A 26 -9.63 -9.12 -8.56
N PRO A 27 -9.04 -9.94 -7.67
CA PRO A 27 -7.60 -10.05 -7.51
C PRO A 27 -6.96 -10.64 -8.78
N VAL A 28 -5.97 -9.93 -9.34
CA VAL A 28 -5.27 -10.36 -10.57
C VAL A 28 -3.91 -10.95 -10.23
N TRP A 29 -3.12 -10.25 -9.43
CA TRP A 29 -1.79 -10.69 -9.05
C TRP A 29 -1.39 -10.23 -7.63
N ALA A 30 -0.46 -10.99 -7.04
CA ALA A 30 0.12 -10.70 -5.73
C ALA A 30 1.63 -10.87 -5.76
N SER A 31 2.35 -9.94 -5.12
CA SER A 31 3.78 -10.04 -4.81
C SER A 31 3.97 -10.44 -3.35
N GLU A 32 4.53 -11.64 -3.14
CA GLU A 32 4.87 -12.20 -1.84
C GLU A 32 6.05 -13.16 -2.03
N VAL A 33 6.91 -13.29 -1.01
CA VAL A 33 8.10 -14.16 -1.05
C VAL A 33 8.02 -15.34 -0.08
N LEU A 34 7.14 -15.29 0.93
CA LEU A 34 7.00 -16.35 1.93
C LEU A 34 6.18 -17.52 1.38
N PRO A 35 6.76 -18.72 1.21
CA PRO A 35 6.04 -19.86 0.64
C PRO A 35 4.79 -20.26 1.43
N THR A 36 4.82 -20.12 2.77
CA THR A 36 3.68 -20.42 3.63
C THR A 36 2.52 -19.45 3.37
N ALA A 37 2.78 -18.18 3.25
CA ALA A 37 1.78 -17.17 2.93
C ALA A 37 1.19 -17.39 1.54
N ILE A 38 2.04 -17.63 0.54
CA ILE A 38 1.62 -17.97 -0.83
C ILE A 38 0.73 -19.22 -0.86
N SER A 39 1.01 -20.23 -0.04
CA SER A 39 0.19 -21.43 0.01
C SER A 39 -1.23 -21.18 0.51
N VAL A 40 -1.38 -20.23 1.45
CA VAL A 40 -2.70 -19.81 1.97
C VAL A 40 -3.49 -19.08 0.88
N THR A 41 -2.89 -18.11 0.23
CA THR A 41 -3.57 -17.33 -0.82
C THR A 41 -3.93 -18.18 -2.03
N LYS A 42 -3.06 -19.10 -2.47
CA LYS A 42 -3.37 -20.06 -3.55
C LYS A 42 -4.57 -20.96 -3.23
N ARG A 43 -4.76 -21.28 -1.96
CA ARG A 43 -5.90 -22.10 -1.54
C ARG A 43 -7.22 -21.34 -1.59
N HIS A 44 -7.20 -20.05 -1.23
CA HIS A 44 -8.41 -19.24 -1.12
C HIS A 44 -8.72 -18.43 -2.38
N ILE A 45 -7.68 -18.10 -3.17
CA ILE A 45 -7.80 -17.31 -4.40
C ILE A 45 -6.93 -17.97 -5.48
N PRO A 46 -7.31 -19.17 -5.97
CA PRO A 46 -6.47 -19.98 -6.87
C PRO A 46 -6.21 -19.31 -8.22
N GLU A 47 -7.06 -18.37 -8.64
CA GLU A 47 -6.92 -17.67 -9.92
C GLU A 47 -5.97 -16.48 -9.87
N MET A 48 -5.57 -16.03 -8.65
CA MET A 48 -4.65 -14.93 -8.48
C MET A 48 -3.21 -15.37 -8.79
N VAL A 49 -2.52 -14.63 -9.67
CA VAL A 49 -1.16 -14.96 -10.08
C VAL A 49 -0.15 -14.43 -9.06
N HIS A 50 0.73 -15.30 -8.55
CA HIS A 50 1.85 -14.88 -7.72
C HIS A 50 3.03 -14.46 -8.59
N VAL A 51 3.42 -13.18 -8.51
CA VAL A 51 4.47 -12.57 -9.34
C VAL A 51 5.85 -12.55 -8.68
N GLY A 52 5.94 -12.97 -7.40
CA GLY A 52 7.20 -13.16 -6.69
C GLY A 52 7.73 -11.91 -5.98
N ASP A 53 9.03 -11.75 -5.95
CA ASP A 53 9.77 -10.75 -5.21
C ASP A 53 9.66 -9.36 -5.86
N ILE A 54 9.14 -8.39 -5.13
CA ILE A 54 8.91 -7.01 -5.59
C ILE A 54 10.20 -6.34 -6.12
N THR A 55 11.36 -6.67 -5.54
CA THR A 55 12.65 -6.09 -5.95
C THR A 55 13.08 -6.53 -7.35
N LYS A 56 12.48 -7.60 -7.88
CA LYS A 56 12.76 -8.19 -9.20
C LYS A 56 11.69 -7.89 -10.23
N LEU A 57 10.58 -7.26 -9.80
CA LEU A 57 9.46 -6.94 -10.69
C LEU A 57 9.74 -5.67 -11.50
N ASP A 58 9.21 -5.67 -12.70
CA ASP A 58 9.07 -4.49 -13.56
C ASP A 58 7.57 -4.17 -13.67
N GLY A 59 7.15 -3.06 -13.07
CA GLY A 59 5.74 -2.63 -13.02
C GLY A 59 5.13 -2.41 -14.41
N ARG A 60 5.96 -2.10 -15.42
CA ARG A 60 5.53 -1.95 -16.82
C ARG A 60 5.08 -3.26 -17.47
N LYS A 61 5.52 -4.39 -16.92
CA LYS A 61 5.21 -5.74 -17.44
C LYS A 61 4.09 -6.43 -16.68
N LEU A 62 3.69 -5.88 -15.53
CA LEU A 62 2.57 -6.42 -14.78
C LEU A 62 1.24 -6.10 -15.49
N PRO A 63 0.26 -7.02 -15.44
CA PRO A 63 -1.10 -6.71 -15.91
C PRO A 63 -1.61 -5.44 -15.20
N PRO A 64 -2.05 -4.41 -15.93
CA PRO A 64 -2.61 -3.21 -15.32
C PRO A 64 -3.84 -3.53 -14.47
N VAL A 65 -3.96 -2.88 -13.31
CA VAL A 65 -5.06 -3.07 -12.35
C VAL A 65 -5.59 -1.73 -11.89
N ASP A 66 -6.88 -1.66 -11.55
CA ASP A 66 -7.52 -0.43 -11.10
C ASP A 66 -7.02 0.00 -9.70
N ILE A 67 -6.72 -0.98 -8.84
CA ILE A 67 -6.30 -0.77 -7.45
C ILE A 67 -4.98 -1.51 -7.18
N ILE A 68 -4.04 -0.86 -6.50
CA ILE A 68 -2.89 -1.52 -5.88
C ILE A 68 -2.98 -1.32 -4.36
N THR A 69 -2.89 -2.42 -3.59
CA THR A 69 -2.81 -2.39 -2.13
C THR A 69 -1.45 -2.88 -1.66
N PHE A 70 -0.94 -2.33 -0.56
CA PHE A 70 0.30 -2.80 0.02
C PHE A 70 0.46 -2.42 1.50
N GLY A 71 1.00 -3.36 2.28
CA GLY A 71 1.43 -3.15 3.66
C GLY A 71 2.94 -3.32 3.74
N SER A 72 3.71 -2.27 3.46
CA SER A 72 5.16 -2.35 3.57
C SER A 72 5.61 -2.49 5.03
N PRO A 73 6.70 -3.25 5.32
CA PRO A 73 7.22 -3.34 6.66
C PRO A 73 7.51 -1.97 7.26
N CYS A 74 7.04 -1.73 8.51
CA CYS A 74 7.19 -0.45 9.22
C CYS A 74 8.63 -0.10 9.58
N GLN A 75 9.52 -1.10 9.64
CA GLN A 75 10.91 -0.91 10.03
C GLN A 75 11.67 -0.31 8.85
N GLY A 76 12.01 0.99 8.95
CA GLY A 76 12.83 1.66 7.96
C GLY A 76 12.09 2.63 7.04
N LEU A 77 10.96 3.23 7.46
CA LEU A 77 10.37 4.39 6.76
C LEU A 77 11.29 5.62 6.72
N SER A 78 12.48 5.55 7.36
CA SER A 78 13.47 6.62 7.34
C SER A 78 14.01 6.87 5.93
N ILE A 79 13.22 7.54 5.12
CA ILE A 79 13.64 8.11 3.83
C ILE A 79 14.73 9.17 4.05
N SER A 80 14.83 9.71 5.26
CA SER A 80 15.90 10.61 5.72
C SER A 80 17.28 9.94 5.77
N GLY A 81 17.38 8.60 5.82
CA GLY A 81 18.64 7.85 5.89
C GLY A 81 19.51 7.91 4.62
N ARG A 82 19.01 8.42 3.50
CA ARG A 82 19.82 8.63 2.29
C ARG A 82 21.02 9.57 2.44
N ARG A 83 21.13 10.29 3.56
CA ARG A 83 22.28 11.20 3.82
C ARG A 83 23.46 10.53 4.51
N LEU A 84 23.39 9.28 4.96
CA LEU A 84 24.44 8.61 5.74
C LEU A 84 24.92 7.27 5.15
N GLY A 85 24.78 7.04 3.87
CA GLY A 85 25.57 6.04 3.12
C GLY A 85 25.40 4.56 3.48
N LEU A 86 24.46 4.20 4.36
CA LEU A 86 24.14 2.81 4.68
C LEU A 86 22.67 2.60 4.31
N ALA A 87 22.43 1.94 3.18
CA ALA A 87 21.13 1.52 2.72
C ALA A 87 20.54 0.52 3.73
N ASP A 88 19.62 0.96 4.57
CA ASP A 88 18.74 0.03 5.26
C ASP A 88 17.82 -0.60 4.18
N GLU A 89 18.02 -1.89 3.90
CA GLU A 89 17.28 -2.65 2.89
C GLU A 89 15.75 -2.54 3.08
N ARG A 90 15.29 -2.20 4.28
CA ARG A 90 13.87 -2.12 4.67
C ARG A 90 13.19 -0.81 4.27
N SER A 91 13.94 0.31 4.21
CA SER A 91 13.42 1.57 3.65
C SER A 91 13.26 1.49 2.13
N GLY A 92 13.99 0.56 1.49
CA GLY A 92 13.86 0.25 0.08
C GLY A 92 12.49 -0.33 -0.31
N LEU A 93 11.85 -1.12 0.55
CA LEU A 93 10.63 -1.86 0.19
C LEU A 93 9.42 -0.95 -0.06
N PHE A 94 9.23 0.11 0.74
CA PHE A 94 8.21 1.13 0.45
C PHE A 94 8.51 1.82 -0.89
N SER A 95 9.76 2.18 -1.14
CA SER A 95 10.17 2.79 -2.41
C SER A 95 9.96 1.88 -3.61
N GLU A 96 10.12 0.55 -3.44
CA GLU A 96 9.81 -0.44 -4.46
C GLU A 96 8.31 -0.46 -4.80
N ALA A 97 7.42 -0.36 -3.80
CA ALA A 97 5.99 -0.26 -4.06
C ALA A 97 5.64 0.99 -4.88
N ILE A 98 6.20 2.15 -4.49
CA ILE A 98 6.02 3.40 -5.25
C ILE A 98 6.60 3.27 -6.66
N ARG A 99 7.76 2.61 -6.83
CA ARG A 99 8.33 2.35 -8.16
C ARG A 99 7.39 1.54 -9.04
N ILE A 100 6.85 0.43 -8.55
CA ILE A 100 5.89 -0.41 -9.30
C ILE A 100 4.65 0.39 -9.73
N ILE A 101 4.09 1.19 -8.83
CA ILE A 101 2.94 2.05 -9.12
C ILE A 101 3.28 3.02 -10.26
N ARG A 102 4.42 3.70 -10.18
CA ARG A 102 4.85 4.68 -11.20
C ARG A 102 5.16 4.04 -12.54
N GLU A 103 5.84 2.91 -12.55
CA GLU A 103 6.15 2.16 -13.76
C GLU A 103 4.87 1.71 -14.48
N MET A 104 3.83 1.31 -13.73
CA MET A 104 2.53 0.99 -14.30
C MET A 104 1.82 2.24 -14.84
N GLN A 105 1.86 3.35 -14.10
CA GLN A 105 1.32 4.63 -14.57
C GLN A 105 2.02 5.13 -15.83
N GLU A 106 3.34 4.99 -15.90
CA GLU A 106 4.12 5.39 -17.07
C GLU A 106 3.64 4.66 -18.34
N VAL A 107 3.58 3.33 -18.33
CA VAL A 107 3.23 2.54 -19.51
C VAL A 107 1.74 2.64 -19.88
N THR A 108 0.90 2.99 -18.92
CA THR A 108 -0.55 3.16 -19.12
C THR A 108 -0.97 4.62 -19.30
N HIS A 109 -0.01 5.53 -19.44
CA HIS A 109 -0.27 6.97 -19.58
C HIS A 109 -1.17 7.52 -18.45
N GLY A 110 -0.94 7.07 -17.22
CA GLY A 110 -1.68 7.48 -16.03
C GLY A 110 -3.06 6.83 -15.85
N GLN A 111 -3.41 5.85 -16.68
CA GLN A 111 -4.73 5.19 -16.57
C GLN A 111 -4.79 4.16 -15.42
N TYR A 112 -3.66 3.57 -15.05
CA TYR A 112 -3.57 2.53 -14.02
C TYR A 112 -2.29 2.65 -13.18
N PRO A 113 -2.35 2.35 -11.87
CA PRO A 113 -3.58 2.18 -11.09
C PRO A 113 -4.28 3.52 -10.87
N GLN A 114 -5.61 3.49 -10.69
CA GLN A 114 -6.39 4.68 -10.32
C GLN A 114 -6.35 4.93 -8.81
N ILE A 115 -6.20 3.86 -8.02
CA ILE A 115 -6.19 3.90 -6.56
C ILE A 115 -4.97 3.12 -6.05
N ALA A 116 -4.24 3.73 -5.11
CA ALA A 116 -3.21 3.05 -4.34
C ALA A 116 -3.57 3.15 -2.85
N ILE A 117 -3.55 2.01 -2.14
CA ILE A 117 -3.87 1.92 -0.71
C ILE A 117 -2.64 1.40 0.03
N TRP A 118 -2.11 2.21 0.91
CA TRP A 118 -1.03 1.83 1.81
C TRP A 118 -1.58 1.60 3.22
N GLU A 119 -1.35 0.42 3.76
CA GLU A 119 -1.69 0.04 5.14
C GLU A 119 -0.43 0.08 6.00
N ASN A 120 -0.56 0.61 7.22
CA ASN A 120 0.53 0.57 8.19
C ASN A 120 0.01 0.77 9.62
N VAL A 121 0.87 0.52 10.61
CA VAL A 121 0.52 0.76 12.00
C VAL A 121 0.45 2.25 12.33
N PRO A 122 -0.35 2.69 13.33
CA PRO A 122 -0.49 4.10 13.71
C PRO A 122 0.83 4.79 14.06
N GLY A 123 1.85 4.02 14.48
CA GLY A 123 3.21 4.52 14.74
C GLY A 123 3.88 5.20 13.55
N ALA A 124 3.45 4.90 12.32
CA ALA A 124 3.94 5.56 11.12
C ALA A 124 3.72 7.09 11.15
N LEU A 125 2.63 7.56 11.79
CA LEU A 125 2.34 9.00 11.92
C LEU A 125 3.31 9.75 12.84
N SER A 126 4.01 9.05 13.73
CA SER A 126 4.92 9.64 14.72
C SER A 126 6.38 9.28 14.53
N SER A 127 6.70 8.36 13.62
CA SER A 127 8.06 7.93 13.32
C SER A 127 8.94 9.13 12.93
N ALA A 128 10.17 9.18 13.48
CA ALA A 128 11.11 10.30 13.31
C ALA A 128 10.46 11.69 13.54
N GLY A 129 9.60 11.80 14.58
CA GLY A 129 8.88 13.03 14.88
C GLY A 129 7.84 13.42 13.82
N GLY A 130 7.35 12.44 13.04
CA GLY A 130 6.39 12.64 11.94
C GLY A 130 7.03 12.91 10.57
N CYS A 131 8.35 13.03 10.50
CA CYS A 131 9.06 13.29 9.23
C CYS A 131 8.94 12.12 8.25
N ASP A 132 8.89 10.88 8.75
CA ASP A 132 8.74 9.71 7.88
C ASP A 132 7.37 9.72 7.18
N PHE A 133 6.31 10.12 7.88
CA PHE A 133 5.00 10.23 7.25
C PHE A 133 4.93 11.39 6.24
N ALA A 134 5.58 12.51 6.51
CA ALA A 134 5.72 13.59 5.51
C ALA A 134 6.39 13.06 4.22
N ALA A 135 7.42 12.22 4.37
CA ALA A 135 8.11 11.62 3.24
C ALA A 135 7.23 10.61 2.48
N VAL A 136 6.38 9.84 3.18
CA VAL A 136 5.37 8.98 2.56
C VAL A 136 4.38 9.81 1.74
N LEU A 137 3.84 10.89 2.30
CA LEU A 137 2.94 11.79 1.58
C LEU A 137 3.61 12.38 0.35
N GLN A 138 4.87 12.81 0.48
CA GLN A 138 5.66 13.32 -0.65
C GLN A 138 5.90 12.24 -1.71
N ALA A 139 6.14 10.99 -1.32
CA ALA A 139 6.36 9.90 -2.28
C ALA A 139 5.13 9.65 -3.15
N PHE A 140 3.92 9.74 -2.59
CA PHE A 140 2.68 9.60 -3.35
C PHE A 140 2.36 10.83 -4.20
N THR A 141 2.54 12.04 -3.64
CA THR A 141 2.08 13.29 -4.29
C THR A 141 3.13 13.94 -5.17
N GLU A 142 4.38 13.45 -5.14
CA GLU A 142 5.56 14.05 -5.81
C GLU A 142 5.81 15.53 -5.45
N THR A 143 5.21 15.97 -4.37
CA THR A 143 5.29 17.35 -3.90
C THR A 143 5.65 17.37 -2.42
N PRO A 144 6.59 18.22 -1.98
CA PRO A 144 6.89 18.37 -0.56
C PRO A 144 5.63 18.71 0.25
N VAL A 145 5.35 17.89 1.26
CA VAL A 145 4.23 18.13 2.17
C VAL A 145 4.80 18.64 3.49
N PRO A 146 4.52 19.88 3.89
CA PRO A 146 5.05 20.46 5.11
C PRO A 146 4.47 19.77 6.34
N MET A 147 5.27 19.67 7.38
CA MET A 147 4.80 19.22 8.69
C MET A 147 3.69 20.15 9.20
N PRO A 148 2.67 19.58 9.85
CA PRO A 148 1.66 20.40 10.52
C PRO A 148 2.30 21.35 11.54
N TYR A 149 1.73 22.53 11.72
CA TYR A 149 2.22 23.52 12.69
C TYR A 149 2.27 22.99 14.12
N SER A 150 1.38 22.06 14.46
CA SER A 150 1.36 21.36 15.75
C SER A 150 2.53 20.41 15.97
N GLY A 151 3.35 20.12 14.95
CA GLY A 151 4.39 19.09 14.98
C GLY A 151 3.86 17.67 15.00
N ARG A 152 2.55 17.47 14.81
CA ARG A 152 1.91 16.12 14.86
C ARG A 152 0.88 16.00 13.75
N TRP A 153 0.86 14.82 13.11
CA TRP A 153 -0.17 14.45 12.16
C TRP A 153 -1.47 14.08 12.89
N ALA A 154 -2.58 14.54 12.37
CA ALA A 154 -3.90 14.12 12.86
C ALA A 154 -4.18 12.67 12.45
N ASN A 155 -5.09 11.99 13.18
CA ASN A 155 -5.51 10.61 12.87
C ASN A 155 -6.26 10.49 11.54
N ALA A 156 -6.71 11.59 10.97
CA ALA A 156 -7.29 11.65 9.63
C ALA A 156 -6.92 12.97 8.97
N GLY A 157 -6.76 12.96 7.65
CA GLY A 157 -6.46 14.15 6.88
C GLY A 157 -6.48 13.89 5.38
N MET A 158 -6.25 14.97 4.62
CA MET A 158 -6.20 14.92 3.17
C MET A 158 -5.18 15.93 2.64
N VAL A 159 -4.51 15.55 1.56
CA VAL A 159 -3.64 16.40 0.76
C VAL A 159 -4.05 16.30 -0.71
N ARG A 160 -4.16 17.42 -1.40
CA ARG A 160 -4.38 17.48 -2.85
C ARG A 160 -3.18 18.10 -3.54
N SER A 161 -2.65 17.43 -4.54
CA SER A 161 -1.50 17.91 -5.28
C SER A 161 -1.46 17.32 -6.69
N ARG A 162 -1.32 18.20 -7.70
CA ARG A 162 -1.08 17.80 -9.11
C ARG A 162 -2.03 16.71 -9.66
N GLY A 163 -3.31 16.78 -9.28
CA GLY A 163 -4.31 15.80 -9.72
C GLY A 163 -4.33 14.51 -8.90
N ILE A 164 -3.57 14.46 -7.80
CA ILE A 164 -3.61 13.35 -6.84
C ILE A 164 -4.35 13.81 -5.59
N ASP A 165 -5.40 13.11 -5.22
CA ASP A 165 -6.10 13.24 -3.95
C ASP A 165 -5.60 12.12 -3.03
N LEU A 166 -4.92 12.48 -1.94
CA LEU A 166 -4.42 11.56 -0.93
C LEU A 166 -5.15 11.81 0.38
N ALA A 167 -5.75 10.77 0.95
CA ALA A 167 -6.36 10.84 2.26
C ALA A 167 -5.80 9.73 3.16
N TRP A 168 -5.78 9.97 4.46
CA TRP A 168 -5.42 8.96 5.45
C TRP A 168 -6.39 9.00 6.63
N CYS A 169 -6.55 7.86 7.29
CA CYS A 169 -7.21 7.78 8.58
C CYS A 169 -6.72 6.57 9.37
N VAL A 170 -6.79 6.69 10.70
CA VAL A 170 -6.51 5.61 11.63
C VAL A 170 -7.82 4.87 11.91
N TYR A 171 -7.83 3.57 11.64
CA TYR A 171 -8.93 2.68 11.99
C TYR A 171 -8.56 1.82 13.20
N ASP A 172 -9.48 1.67 14.14
CA ASP A 172 -9.37 0.68 15.21
C ASP A 172 -10.06 -0.61 14.73
N SER A 173 -9.28 -1.68 14.56
CA SER A 173 -9.80 -2.98 14.13
C SER A 173 -10.84 -3.56 15.08
N LYS A 174 -10.81 -3.18 16.36
CA LYS A 174 -11.84 -3.59 17.34
C LYS A 174 -13.22 -3.04 17.03
N LEU A 175 -13.31 -1.88 16.38
CA LEU A 175 -14.57 -1.27 15.96
C LEU A 175 -15.10 -1.87 14.66
N CYS A 176 -14.24 -2.56 13.91
CA CYS A 176 -14.57 -3.17 12.61
C CYS A 176 -14.73 -4.69 12.70
N SER A 177 -14.55 -5.30 13.87
CA SER A 177 -14.69 -6.75 14.02
C SER A 177 -16.16 -7.16 13.99
N ALA A 178 -16.46 -8.24 13.26
CA ALA A 178 -17.82 -8.79 13.14
C ALA A 178 -18.44 -9.23 14.49
N GLU A 179 -17.62 -9.41 15.52
CA GLU A 179 -18.10 -9.77 16.87
C GLU A 179 -19.00 -8.70 17.50
N HIS A 180 -18.92 -7.45 17.05
CA HIS A 180 -19.83 -6.39 17.56
C HIS A 180 -21.23 -6.41 16.92
N ASN A 181 -21.41 -7.11 15.80
CA ASN A 181 -22.71 -7.16 15.10
C ASN A 181 -23.60 -8.35 15.50
N TRP A 182 -23.09 -9.34 16.24
CA TRP A 182 -23.85 -10.52 16.62
C TRP A 182 -24.53 -10.42 18.00
N ALA A 183 -24.25 -9.38 18.78
CA ALA A 183 -24.83 -9.19 20.11
C ALA A 183 -26.18 -8.45 20.12
N ASN A 184 -26.70 -8.01 18.97
CA ASN A 184 -27.95 -7.23 18.88
C ASN A 184 -28.91 -7.74 17.79
N VAL A 185 -28.96 -9.06 17.54
CA VAL A 185 -30.03 -9.70 16.76
C VAL A 185 -30.69 -10.78 17.59
#